data_038b830c7f12fb3ef98edf1af8792576
#
_entry.id   038b830c7f12fb3ef98edf1af8792576
#
_cell.length_a   1.000
_cell.length_b   1.000
_cell.length_c   1.000
_cell.angle_alpha   90.00
_cell.angle_beta   90.00
_cell.angle_gamma   90.00
#
_symmetry.space_group_name_H-M   'P 1'
#
loop_
_entity.id
_entity.type
_entity.pdbx_description
1 polymer ?
#
loop_
_entity_poly.entity_id
_entity_poly.type
_entity_poly.pdbx_seq_one_letter_code
_entity_poly.pdbx_strand_id
1 'polypeptide(L)'
;MASNKVPLKGYMDGIDISAWQDTIDITKVPCDFVIVKATEGTDYKNRYFAKHCDQAMKAGKLLGAFHYANGGDPHSEAEYFLAYSKKYVGKAILVLDWEGQNNPQFGRSDRAWCKEWCDYVYRKTKVKPLIYIQKSAMDNVKNLGYRLWVAQYPDYEQTGYQDHPWNEGQYDCSIRQYTSVGRLPGYEGNLDLNKSYIDKATWRKCAAIKTDSDKGKSKGKASNSNSGKSNDKNNKNNKDRKKKSIEVIAKEVIAGRWGNGEDRKKRLKTAGYDYDKVQEKVNAIVKASQKKSIDEIAREVIAGDWGNGEDRKNRLKKADYEYDKVQKRVNELLGK
;
A
#
# COMPACT_ATOMS: atom_id res chain seq x y z
N MET A 1 -24.33 15.80 -3.32
CA MET A 1 -24.39 15.25 -4.69
C MET A 1 -23.76 13.87 -4.63
N ALA A 2 -24.56 12.82 -4.85
CA ALA A 2 -24.09 11.43 -4.83
C ALA A 2 -23.20 11.18 -6.04
N SER A 3 -21.96 10.78 -5.80
CA SER A 3 -21.02 10.32 -6.81
C SER A 3 -21.55 9.02 -7.41
N ASN A 4 -21.99 9.04 -8.65
CA ASN A 4 -22.28 7.85 -9.45
C ASN A 4 -20.97 7.07 -9.72
N LYS A 5 -20.44 6.37 -8.73
CA LYS A 5 -19.38 5.37 -8.96
C LYS A 5 -20.06 4.08 -9.41
N VAL A 6 -19.79 3.71 -10.66
CA VAL A 6 -20.16 2.41 -11.25
C VAL A 6 -19.64 1.31 -10.32
N PRO A 7 -20.48 0.31 -9.94
CA PRO A 7 -20.02 -0.83 -9.16
C PRO A 7 -18.88 -1.51 -9.91
N LEU A 8 -17.69 -1.59 -9.30
CA LEU A 8 -16.57 -2.33 -9.86
C LEU A 8 -16.93 -3.82 -9.87
N LYS A 9 -17.13 -4.39 -11.05
CA LYS A 9 -17.31 -5.83 -11.23
C LYS A 9 -16.07 -6.55 -10.70
N GLY A 10 -16.22 -7.40 -9.67
CA GLY A 10 -15.16 -8.33 -9.29
C GLY A 10 -14.71 -8.27 -7.83
N TYR A 11 -15.54 -7.79 -6.93
CA TYR A 11 -15.26 -7.87 -5.50
C TYR A 11 -15.17 -9.33 -5.04
N MET A 12 -14.22 -9.61 -4.15
CA MET A 12 -14.04 -10.91 -3.53
C MET A 12 -14.12 -10.75 -2.02
N ASP A 13 -14.74 -11.74 -1.37
CA ASP A 13 -14.79 -11.83 0.07
C ASP A 13 -13.73 -12.80 0.58
N GLY A 14 -13.07 -12.45 1.67
CA GLY A 14 -12.02 -13.27 2.24
C GLY A 14 -11.84 -13.09 3.72
N ILE A 15 -10.97 -13.91 4.26
CA ILE A 15 -10.59 -13.90 5.67
C ILE A 15 -9.07 -13.77 5.79
N ASP A 16 -8.61 -13.24 6.90
CA ASP A 16 -7.24 -13.45 7.32
C ASP A 16 -7.22 -14.16 8.68
N ILE A 17 -6.18 -14.95 8.88
CA ILE A 17 -6.09 -15.87 10.01
C ILE A 17 -4.66 -16.00 10.52
N SER A 18 -4.56 -16.38 11.79
CA SER A 18 -3.30 -16.64 12.47
C SER A 18 -3.32 -17.97 13.23
N ALA A 19 -2.52 -18.09 14.28
CA ALA A 19 -2.57 -19.22 15.19
C ALA A 19 -3.82 -19.20 16.11
N TRP A 20 -4.53 -18.07 16.17
CA TRP A 20 -5.77 -17.96 16.93
C TRP A 20 -6.92 -18.78 16.34
N GLN A 21 -6.88 -19.05 15.04
CA GLN A 21 -7.85 -19.87 14.34
C GLN A 21 -7.32 -21.30 14.10
N ASP A 22 -6.71 -21.91 15.11
CA ASP A 22 -6.03 -23.21 15.04
C ASP A 22 -6.93 -24.39 14.64
N THR A 23 -8.21 -24.34 15.03
CA THR A 23 -9.20 -25.37 14.74
C THR A 23 -9.93 -25.17 13.41
N ILE A 24 -9.71 -24.06 12.73
CA ILE A 24 -10.41 -23.75 11.48
C ILE A 24 -10.16 -24.81 10.39
N ASP A 25 -11.25 -25.22 9.74
CA ASP A 25 -11.20 -25.98 8.49
C ASP A 25 -11.58 -25.03 7.33
N ILE A 26 -10.56 -24.50 6.65
CA ILE A 26 -10.73 -23.53 5.58
C ILE A 26 -11.61 -24.07 4.45
N THR A 27 -11.67 -25.38 4.27
CA THR A 27 -12.51 -25.99 3.22
C THR A 27 -14.00 -25.80 3.46
N LYS A 28 -14.41 -25.56 4.71
CA LYS A 28 -15.81 -25.38 5.14
C LYS A 28 -16.22 -23.91 5.22
N VAL A 29 -15.27 -22.97 5.28
CA VAL A 29 -15.58 -21.56 5.42
C VAL A 29 -15.78 -20.93 4.04
N PRO A 30 -16.92 -20.25 3.77
CA PRO A 30 -17.15 -19.59 2.48
C PRO A 30 -16.25 -18.35 2.35
N CYS A 31 -15.25 -18.39 1.46
CA CYS A 31 -14.40 -17.26 1.13
C CYS A 31 -13.74 -17.48 -0.24
N ASP A 32 -13.44 -16.40 -0.96
CA ASP A 32 -12.69 -16.43 -2.21
C ASP A 32 -11.18 -16.49 -1.96
N PHE A 33 -10.71 -15.88 -0.87
CA PHE A 33 -9.29 -15.84 -0.51
C PHE A 33 -9.06 -15.96 1.00
N VAL A 34 -7.87 -16.42 1.34
CA VAL A 34 -7.38 -16.49 2.74
C VAL A 34 -5.98 -15.92 2.81
N ILE A 35 -5.73 -15.00 3.74
CA ILE A 35 -4.39 -14.47 4.03
C ILE A 35 -3.95 -15.03 5.39
N VAL A 36 -2.83 -15.75 5.43
CA VAL A 36 -2.40 -16.52 6.60
C VAL A 36 -1.14 -15.93 7.21
N LYS A 37 -1.13 -15.67 8.54
CA LYS A 37 0.09 -15.30 9.27
C LYS A 37 1.13 -16.37 9.12
N ALA A 38 2.30 -16.01 8.62
CA ALA A 38 3.45 -16.92 8.51
C ALA A 38 4.40 -16.76 9.70
N THR A 39 4.82 -15.52 9.94
CA THR A 39 5.88 -15.20 10.94
C THR A 39 5.60 -13.86 11.61
N GLU A 40 6.30 -13.62 12.72
CA GLU A 40 6.37 -12.33 13.41
C GLU A 40 7.82 -12.08 13.84
N GLY A 41 8.33 -10.86 13.66
CA GLY A 41 9.71 -10.54 13.99
C GLY A 41 10.71 -11.52 13.39
N THR A 42 11.70 -11.95 14.18
CA THR A 42 12.71 -12.92 13.74
C THR A 42 12.69 -14.25 14.51
N ASP A 43 11.68 -14.48 15.36
CA ASP A 43 11.64 -15.61 16.27
C ASP A 43 10.31 -16.38 16.30
N TYR A 44 9.18 -15.74 15.90
CA TYR A 44 7.89 -16.41 15.91
C TYR A 44 7.52 -17.01 14.53
N LYS A 45 7.08 -18.28 14.55
CA LYS A 45 6.51 -18.99 13.39
C LYS A 45 5.11 -19.48 13.73
N ASN A 46 4.14 -19.20 12.87
CA ASN A 46 2.80 -19.76 13.01
C ASN A 46 2.84 -21.28 12.68
N ARG A 47 2.73 -22.12 13.67
CA ARG A 47 2.76 -23.59 13.52
C ARG A 47 1.69 -24.15 12.60
N TYR A 48 0.60 -23.43 12.40
CA TYR A 48 -0.52 -23.84 11.52
C TYR A 48 -0.40 -23.28 10.09
N PHE A 49 0.58 -22.44 9.82
CA PHE A 49 0.72 -21.77 8.53
C PHE A 49 0.66 -22.73 7.33
N ALA A 50 1.48 -23.78 7.34
CA ALA A 50 1.51 -24.75 6.24
C ALA A 50 0.17 -25.49 6.08
N LYS A 51 -0.44 -25.94 7.20
CA LYS A 51 -1.75 -26.58 7.20
C LYS A 51 -2.81 -25.70 6.55
N HIS A 52 -2.90 -24.45 6.98
CA HIS A 52 -3.91 -23.52 6.48
C HIS A 52 -3.68 -23.13 5.00
N CYS A 53 -2.43 -22.90 4.60
CA CYS A 53 -2.11 -22.63 3.20
C CYS A 53 -2.45 -23.82 2.29
N ASP A 54 -2.12 -25.05 2.70
CA ASP A 54 -2.40 -26.25 1.91
C ASP A 54 -3.92 -26.54 1.84
N GLN A 55 -4.68 -26.30 2.91
CA GLN A 55 -6.16 -26.36 2.90
C GLN A 55 -6.75 -25.33 1.93
N ALA A 56 -6.29 -24.06 1.97
CA ALA A 56 -6.76 -23.01 1.08
C ALA A 56 -6.51 -23.35 -0.39
N MET A 57 -5.30 -23.83 -0.72
CA MET A 57 -4.96 -24.25 -2.09
C MET A 57 -5.78 -25.46 -2.54
N LYS A 58 -5.98 -26.47 -1.66
CA LYS A 58 -6.81 -27.64 -1.95
C LYS A 58 -8.27 -27.27 -2.23
N ALA A 59 -8.78 -26.27 -1.51
CA ALA A 59 -10.13 -25.74 -1.70
C ALA A 59 -10.25 -24.75 -2.87
N GLY A 60 -9.19 -24.54 -3.66
CA GLY A 60 -9.18 -23.61 -4.80
C GLY A 60 -9.27 -22.14 -4.45
N LYS A 61 -9.06 -21.79 -3.17
CA LYS A 61 -9.07 -20.41 -2.71
C LYS A 61 -7.78 -19.69 -3.07
N LEU A 62 -7.86 -18.38 -3.27
CA LEU A 62 -6.68 -17.54 -3.47
C LEU A 62 -5.93 -17.40 -2.16
N LEU A 63 -4.61 -17.41 -2.23
CA LEU A 63 -3.75 -17.44 -1.04
C LEU A 63 -2.99 -16.12 -0.86
N GLY A 64 -2.86 -15.71 0.39
CA GLY A 64 -1.92 -14.71 0.88
C GLY A 64 -1.12 -15.24 2.06
N ALA A 65 0.07 -14.68 2.26
CA ALA A 65 0.93 -14.96 3.40
C ALA A 65 1.43 -13.64 3.98
N PHE A 66 1.29 -13.43 5.28
CA PHE A 66 1.75 -12.20 5.91
C PHE A 66 2.81 -12.40 6.99
N HIS A 67 3.63 -11.38 7.14
CA HIS A 67 4.62 -11.21 8.18
C HIS A 67 4.21 -10.04 9.08
N TYR A 68 4.07 -10.28 10.37
CA TYR A 68 3.85 -9.24 11.37
C TYR A 68 5.20 -8.65 11.79
N ALA A 69 5.39 -7.37 11.55
CA ALA A 69 6.66 -6.71 11.82
C ALA A 69 6.79 -6.26 13.28
N ASN A 70 7.90 -6.58 13.93
CA ASN A 70 8.24 -6.08 15.25
C ASN A 70 9.13 -4.84 15.20
N GLY A 71 9.45 -4.30 14.00
CA GLY A 71 10.24 -3.09 13.84
C GLY A 71 11.73 -3.27 14.15
N GLY A 72 12.23 -4.47 14.07
CA GLY A 72 13.67 -4.79 14.12
C GLY A 72 14.39 -4.39 12.82
N ASP A 73 15.43 -5.12 12.45
CA ASP A 73 16.09 -4.93 11.16
C ASP A 73 15.20 -5.46 10.02
N PRO A 74 14.81 -4.62 9.03
CA PRO A 74 13.86 -5.01 8.02
C PRO A 74 14.35 -6.14 7.11
N HIS A 75 15.66 -6.27 6.90
CA HIS A 75 16.20 -7.38 6.11
C HIS A 75 16.15 -8.70 6.87
N SER A 76 16.49 -8.69 8.15
CA SER A 76 16.43 -9.88 9.00
C SER A 76 15.00 -10.41 9.13
N GLU A 77 14.03 -9.51 9.36
CA GLU A 77 12.62 -9.89 9.42
C GLU A 77 12.10 -10.41 8.06
N ALA A 78 12.54 -9.79 6.94
CA ALA A 78 12.19 -10.25 5.60
C ALA A 78 12.79 -11.63 5.28
N GLU A 79 14.06 -11.88 5.63
CA GLU A 79 14.69 -13.19 5.42
C GLU A 79 14.02 -14.29 6.23
N TYR A 80 13.66 -13.99 7.49
CA TYR A 80 12.93 -14.91 8.34
C TYR A 80 11.57 -15.29 7.75
N PHE A 81 10.81 -14.29 7.27
CA PHE A 81 9.55 -14.49 6.56
C PHE A 81 9.73 -15.35 5.31
N LEU A 82 10.71 -15.00 4.46
CA LEU A 82 10.95 -15.70 3.20
C LEU A 82 11.41 -17.14 3.41
N ALA A 83 12.24 -17.39 4.42
CA ALA A 83 12.68 -18.75 4.75
C ALA A 83 11.48 -19.66 5.07
N TYR A 84 10.51 -19.13 5.82
CA TYR A 84 9.35 -19.89 6.27
C TYR A 84 8.22 -19.98 5.20
N SER A 85 8.04 -18.93 4.40
CA SER A 85 7.02 -18.87 3.35
C SER A 85 7.45 -19.37 1.97
N LYS A 86 8.71 -19.82 1.81
CA LYS A 86 9.35 -20.19 0.54
C LYS A 86 8.48 -21.07 -0.37
N LYS A 87 7.79 -22.07 0.18
CA LYS A 87 6.92 -23.02 -0.58
C LYS A 87 5.79 -22.30 -1.34
N TYR A 88 5.37 -21.12 -0.85
CA TYR A 88 4.20 -20.39 -1.33
C TYR A 88 4.55 -19.16 -2.17
N VAL A 89 5.84 -18.83 -2.30
CA VAL A 89 6.30 -17.77 -3.22
C VAL A 89 5.91 -18.11 -4.64
N GLY A 90 5.28 -17.18 -5.34
CA GLY A 90 4.72 -17.37 -6.68
C GLY A 90 3.29 -17.97 -6.71
N LYS A 91 2.74 -18.33 -5.54
CA LYS A 91 1.38 -18.87 -5.38
C LYS A 91 0.52 -17.98 -4.48
N ALA A 92 1.14 -17.30 -3.51
CA ALA A 92 0.51 -16.40 -2.56
C ALA A 92 0.91 -14.95 -2.83
N ILE A 93 0.00 -14.00 -2.59
CA ILE A 93 0.42 -12.63 -2.36
C ILE A 93 1.25 -12.59 -1.06
N LEU A 94 2.33 -11.80 -1.06
CA LEU A 94 3.16 -11.61 0.11
C LEU A 94 2.77 -10.29 0.77
N VAL A 95 2.64 -10.25 2.08
CA VAL A 95 2.15 -9.08 2.80
C VAL A 95 3.07 -8.74 3.97
N LEU A 96 3.43 -7.47 4.07
CA LEU A 96 3.95 -6.86 5.28
C LEU A 96 2.76 -6.40 6.12
N ASP A 97 2.65 -6.89 7.32
CA ASP A 97 1.72 -6.43 8.34
C ASP A 97 2.45 -5.44 9.25
N TRP A 98 2.07 -4.15 9.11
CA TRP A 98 2.72 -3.03 9.79
C TRP A 98 1.76 -2.35 10.75
N GLU A 99 1.89 -2.70 12.03
CA GLU A 99 1.06 -2.23 13.13
C GLU A 99 1.86 -1.69 14.30
N GLY A 100 1.18 -1.00 15.24
CA GLY A 100 1.83 -0.39 16.40
C GLY A 100 2.08 -1.34 17.58
N GLN A 101 1.34 -2.45 17.68
CA GLN A 101 1.51 -3.37 18.80
C GLN A 101 2.85 -4.11 18.66
N ASN A 102 3.68 -4.06 19.71
CA ASN A 102 5.03 -4.64 19.74
C ASN A 102 6.02 -4.07 18.70
N ASN A 103 5.69 -2.96 18.05
CA ASN A 103 6.51 -2.34 17.02
C ASN A 103 6.90 -0.90 17.38
N PRO A 104 8.07 -0.68 17.99
CA PRO A 104 8.52 0.65 18.41
C PRO A 104 8.81 1.61 17.25
N GLN A 105 8.89 1.11 16.02
CA GLN A 105 9.12 1.92 14.83
C GLN A 105 7.84 2.44 14.18
N PHE A 106 6.67 1.87 14.55
CA PHE A 106 5.38 2.32 14.04
C PHE A 106 5.11 3.79 14.40
N GLY A 107 4.69 4.58 13.44
CA GLY A 107 4.49 6.03 13.57
C GLY A 107 5.79 6.87 13.55
N ARG A 108 6.98 6.23 13.58
CA ARG A 108 8.29 6.90 13.59
C ARG A 108 9.05 6.73 12.28
N SER A 109 9.05 5.54 11.73
CA SER A 109 9.80 5.20 10.52
C SER A 109 9.00 4.38 9.49
N ASP A 110 7.66 4.45 9.55
CA ASP A 110 6.74 3.70 8.69
C ASP A 110 7.19 3.66 7.23
N ARG A 111 7.47 4.84 6.67
CA ARG A 111 7.85 4.96 5.27
C ARG A 111 9.16 4.27 4.93
N ALA A 112 10.19 4.48 5.76
CA ALA A 112 11.53 3.97 5.50
C ALA A 112 11.57 2.45 5.71
N TRP A 113 11.03 2.00 6.84
CA TRP A 113 11.05 0.59 7.22
C TRP A 113 10.21 -0.27 6.27
N CYS A 114 8.95 0.12 6.02
CA CYS A 114 8.08 -0.62 5.11
C CYS A 114 8.65 -0.68 3.69
N LYS A 115 9.26 0.43 3.24
CA LYS A 115 9.88 0.45 1.91
C LYS A 115 11.05 -0.51 1.82
N GLU A 116 11.94 -0.52 2.81
CA GLU A 116 13.15 -1.36 2.80
C GLU A 116 12.79 -2.84 2.86
N TRP A 117 11.85 -3.23 3.74
CA TRP A 117 11.36 -4.60 3.82
C TRP A 117 10.73 -5.05 2.50
N CYS A 118 9.82 -4.24 1.96
CA CYS A 118 9.12 -4.57 0.71
C CYS A 118 10.05 -4.63 -0.50
N ASP A 119 11.01 -3.70 -0.61
CA ASP A 119 12.01 -3.71 -1.67
C ASP A 119 12.92 -4.95 -1.57
N TYR A 120 13.28 -5.34 -0.34
CA TYR A 120 14.08 -6.53 -0.09
C TYR A 120 13.35 -7.79 -0.54
N VAL A 121 12.10 -7.99 -0.08
CA VAL A 121 11.26 -9.14 -0.48
C VAL A 121 11.09 -9.17 -2.00
N TYR A 122 10.82 -8.03 -2.65
CA TYR A 122 10.70 -7.97 -4.09
C TYR A 122 12.00 -8.30 -4.82
N ARG A 123 13.15 -7.83 -4.34
CA ARG A 123 14.46 -8.18 -4.93
C ARG A 123 14.70 -9.69 -4.90
N LYS A 124 14.38 -10.34 -3.77
CA LYS A 124 14.61 -11.78 -3.55
C LYS A 124 13.63 -12.68 -4.31
N THR A 125 12.37 -12.29 -4.39
CA THR A 125 11.30 -13.17 -4.88
C THR A 125 10.75 -12.82 -6.26
N LYS A 126 10.93 -11.56 -6.69
CA LYS A 126 10.23 -10.97 -7.84
C LYS A 126 8.70 -10.93 -7.67
N VAL A 127 8.19 -11.19 -6.48
CA VAL A 127 6.79 -10.97 -6.10
C VAL A 127 6.70 -9.64 -5.34
N LYS A 128 5.87 -8.73 -5.83
CA LYS A 128 5.73 -7.40 -5.23
C LYS A 128 4.78 -7.48 -4.03
N PRO A 129 5.25 -7.20 -2.80
CA PRO A 129 4.40 -7.31 -1.62
C PRO A 129 3.27 -6.30 -1.59
N LEU A 130 2.27 -6.56 -0.72
CA LEU A 130 1.32 -5.58 -0.22
C LEU A 130 1.77 -5.10 1.17
N ILE A 131 1.25 -3.96 1.60
CA ILE A 131 1.39 -3.46 2.97
C ILE A 131 -0.01 -3.45 3.60
N TYR A 132 -0.17 -4.17 4.72
CA TYR A 132 -1.31 -4.02 5.61
C TYR A 132 -0.98 -2.92 6.63
N ILE A 133 -1.96 -2.06 6.86
CA ILE A 133 -1.84 -0.92 7.77
C ILE A 133 -3.22 -0.43 8.19
N GLN A 134 -3.35 0.07 9.42
CA GLN A 134 -4.56 0.75 9.85
C GLN A 134 -4.79 2.06 9.08
N LYS A 135 -6.07 2.44 8.87
CA LYS A 135 -6.45 3.62 8.08
C LYS A 135 -5.81 4.92 8.57
N SER A 136 -5.68 5.09 9.89
CA SER A 136 -5.10 6.31 10.48
C SER A 136 -3.62 6.54 10.11
N ALA A 137 -2.86 5.47 9.81
CA ALA A 137 -1.45 5.54 9.42
C ALA A 137 -1.23 5.33 7.91
N MET A 138 -2.28 5.06 7.13
CA MET A 138 -2.20 4.75 5.69
C MET A 138 -1.41 5.78 4.89
N ASP A 139 -1.55 7.06 5.23
CA ASP A 139 -0.92 8.18 4.50
C ASP A 139 0.61 8.13 4.57
N ASN A 140 1.17 7.51 5.60
CA ASN A 140 2.62 7.36 5.76
C ASN A 140 3.23 6.43 4.69
N VAL A 141 2.44 5.49 4.14
CA VAL A 141 2.93 4.44 3.22
C VAL A 141 2.28 4.44 1.83
N LYS A 142 1.17 5.16 1.62
CA LYS A 142 0.36 5.11 0.37
C LYS A 142 1.14 5.39 -0.92
N ASN A 143 2.26 6.10 -0.86
CA ASN A 143 3.05 6.50 -2.02
C ASN A 143 4.35 5.69 -2.20
N LEU A 144 4.51 4.56 -1.52
CA LEU A 144 5.69 3.69 -1.64
C LEU A 144 5.69 2.86 -2.93
N GLY A 145 4.58 2.89 -3.68
CA GLY A 145 4.42 2.12 -4.90
C GLY A 145 4.03 0.66 -4.66
N TYR A 146 3.62 0.32 -3.45
CA TYR A 146 3.05 -0.97 -3.06
C TYR A 146 1.54 -0.85 -2.94
N ARG A 147 0.81 -1.96 -3.17
CA ARG A 147 -0.62 -2.03 -2.94
C ARG A 147 -0.89 -2.06 -1.45
N LEU A 148 -2.04 -1.54 -1.04
CA LEU A 148 -2.42 -1.47 0.36
C LEU A 148 -3.56 -2.44 0.67
N TRP A 149 -3.46 -3.07 1.82
CA TRP A 149 -4.53 -3.72 2.55
C TRP A 149 -4.77 -2.88 3.81
N VAL A 150 -5.95 -2.29 3.93
CA VAL A 150 -6.21 -1.27 4.95
C VAL A 150 -7.27 -1.73 5.93
N ALA A 151 -6.95 -1.67 7.22
CA ALA A 151 -7.90 -1.96 8.29
C ALA A 151 -8.62 -0.68 8.75
N GLN A 152 -9.95 -0.77 8.79
CA GLN A 152 -10.80 0.24 9.42
C GLN A 152 -12.15 -0.37 9.78
N TYR A 153 -12.47 -0.38 11.05
CA TYR A 153 -13.71 -0.95 11.59
C TYR A 153 -14.67 0.17 12.01
N PRO A 154 -15.99 0.01 11.78
CA PRO A 154 -16.98 0.94 12.33
C PRO A 154 -17.17 0.74 13.84
N ASP A 155 -17.14 -0.51 14.27
CA ASP A 155 -17.43 -0.98 15.62
C ASP A 155 -16.85 -2.40 15.82
N TYR A 156 -17.26 -3.06 16.89
CA TYR A 156 -16.92 -4.45 17.21
C TYR A 156 -18.16 -5.33 17.31
N GLU A 157 -19.23 -4.97 16.57
CA GLU A 157 -20.41 -5.80 16.46
C GLU A 157 -20.18 -6.99 15.52
N GLN A 158 -20.77 -8.15 15.89
CA GLN A 158 -20.64 -9.35 15.07
C GLN A 158 -21.37 -9.17 13.73
N THR A 159 -20.70 -9.49 12.64
CA THR A 159 -21.27 -9.40 11.28
C THR A 159 -20.80 -10.55 10.40
N GLY A 160 -21.56 -10.84 9.34
CA GLY A 160 -21.12 -11.63 8.21
C GLY A 160 -20.43 -10.78 7.15
N TYR A 161 -20.27 -11.33 5.93
CA TYR A 161 -19.79 -10.53 4.80
C TYR A 161 -20.73 -9.38 4.48
N GLN A 162 -20.14 -8.24 4.15
CA GLN A 162 -20.84 -7.01 3.79
C GLN A 162 -20.59 -6.68 2.31
N ASP A 163 -21.66 -6.43 1.56
CA ASP A 163 -21.54 -5.98 0.17
C ASP A 163 -20.84 -4.64 0.08
N HIS A 164 -21.13 -3.72 0.98
CA HIS A 164 -20.57 -2.38 1.08
C HIS A 164 -20.12 -2.10 2.52
N PRO A 165 -18.86 -2.44 2.87
CA PRO A 165 -18.31 -2.13 4.19
C PRO A 165 -18.32 -0.62 4.47
N TRP A 166 -18.50 -0.27 5.73
CA TRP A 166 -18.50 1.13 6.18
C TRP A 166 -17.30 1.92 5.62
N ASN A 167 -17.53 3.16 5.22
CA ASN A 167 -16.54 4.04 4.57
C ASN A 167 -15.97 3.52 3.25
N GLU A 168 -16.65 2.60 2.58
CA GLU A 168 -16.25 2.18 1.24
C GLU A 168 -16.19 3.36 0.28
N GLY A 169 -15.12 3.43 -0.51
CA GLY A 169 -14.89 4.51 -1.48
C GLY A 169 -14.35 5.83 -0.91
N GLN A 170 -14.14 5.95 0.41
CA GLN A 170 -13.53 7.15 1.00
C GLN A 170 -12.00 7.19 0.82
N TYR A 171 -11.36 6.07 0.53
CA TYR A 171 -9.94 5.97 0.24
C TYR A 171 -9.65 4.77 -0.66
N ASP A 172 -8.54 4.84 -1.39
CA ASP A 172 -8.12 3.78 -2.30
C ASP A 172 -7.28 2.72 -1.56
N CYS A 173 -7.72 1.47 -1.62
CA CYS A 173 -6.96 0.31 -1.18
C CYS A 173 -7.24 -0.89 -2.10
N SER A 174 -6.40 -1.90 -2.06
CA SER A 174 -6.63 -3.13 -2.83
C SER A 174 -7.45 -4.15 -2.04
N ILE A 175 -7.31 -4.15 -0.72
CA ILE A 175 -8.08 -4.98 0.20
C ILE A 175 -8.44 -4.11 1.40
N ARG A 176 -9.64 -4.27 1.92
CA ARG A 176 -10.13 -3.67 3.16
C ARG A 176 -10.43 -4.76 4.17
N GLN A 177 -9.88 -4.64 5.37
CA GLN A 177 -10.33 -5.39 6.54
C GLN A 177 -11.30 -4.50 7.31
N TYR A 178 -12.52 -4.97 7.55
CA TYR A 178 -13.58 -4.13 8.09
C TYR A 178 -14.17 -4.62 9.42
N THR A 179 -13.76 -5.79 9.90
CA THR A 179 -14.09 -6.31 11.23
C THR A 179 -13.10 -7.39 11.66
N SER A 180 -12.91 -7.54 12.96
CA SER A 180 -12.18 -8.65 13.59
C SER A 180 -13.10 -9.57 14.42
N VAL A 181 -14.40 -9.36 14.34
CA VAL A 181 -15.42 -10.15 15.06
C VAL A 181 -16.44 -10.79 14.10
N GLY A 182 -16.02 -11.05 12.87
CA GLY A 182 -16.85 -11.69 11.85
C GLY A 182 -17.29 -13.09 12.22
N ARG A 183 -18.47 -13.49 11.72
CA ARG A 183 -19.04 -14.82 11.87
C ARG A 183 -19.40 -15.40 10.51
N LEU A 184 -18.86 -16.57 10.21
CA LEU A 184 -19.14 -17.28 8.96
C LEU A 184 -19.50 -18.74 9.24
N PRO A 185 -20.33 -19.36 8.41
CA PRO A 185 -20.56 -20.81 8.49
C PRO A 185 -19.25 -21.60 8.42
N GLY A 186 -19.15 -22.67 9.18
CA GLY A 186 -17.99 -23.57 9.19
C GLY A 186 -16.89 -23.21 10.17
N TYR A 187 -17.06 -22.13 10.96
CA TYR A 187 -16.17 -21.78 12.08
C TYR A 187 -16.90 -21.02 13.17
N GLU A 188 -16.76 -21.47 14.42
CA GLU A 188 -17.48 -20.89 15.59
C GLU A 188 -16.76 -19.68 16.21
N GLY A 189 -15.50 -19.42 15.85
CA GLY A 189 -14.68 -18.32 16.39
C GLY A 189 -14.88 -17.00 15.64
N ASN A 190 -14.23 -15.95 16.15
CA ASN A 190 -14.12 -14.67 15.44
C ASN A 190 -13.19 -14.78 14.24
N LEU A 191 -13.56 -14.11 13.17
CA LEU A 191 -12.78 -14.01 11.93
C LEU A 191 -12.59 -12.54 11.54
N ASP A 192 -11.41 -12.25 11.07
CA ASP A 192 -11.15 -11.01 10.36
C ASP A 192 -11.75 -11.10 8.95
N LEU A 193 -12.72 -10.22 8.63
CA LEU A 193 -13.39 -10.24 7.33
C LEU A 193 -12.87 -9.13 6.44
N ASN A 194 -12.67 -9.51 5.18
CA ASN A 194 -12.03 -8.68 4.18
C ASN A 194 -12.85 -8.57 2.89
N LYS A 195 -12.84 -7.38 2.29
CA LYS A 195 -13.31 -7.12 0.93
C LYS A 195 -12.12 -6.80 0.03
N SER A 196 -11.94 -7.55 -1.05
CA SER A 196 -10.92 -7.26 -2.07
C SER A 196 -11.51 -6.48 -3.22
N TYR A 197 -10.85 -5.39 -3.61
CA TYR A 197 -11.17 -4.53 -4.76
C TYR A 197 -10.34 -4.87 -6.00
N ILE A 198 -9.55 -5.93 -5.94
CA ILE A 198 -8.89 -6.52 -7.09
C ILE A 198 -9.52 -7.88 -7.41
N ASP A 199 -9.66 -8.18 -8.68
CA ASP A 199 -10.25 -9.43 -9.16
C ASP A 199 -9.28 -10.63 -9.04
N LYS A 200 -9.81 -11.84 -9.25
CA LYS A 200 -9.03 -13.10 -9.20
C LYS A 200 -7.82 -13.10 -10.14
N ALA A 201 -7.97 -12.50 -11.32
CA ALA A 201 -6.88 -12.42 -12.30
C ALA A 201 -5.77 -11.48 -11.83
N THR A 202 -6.12 -10.33 -11.26
CA THR A 202 -5.18 -9.37 -10.67
C THR A 202 -4.50 -9.95 -9.43
N TRP A 203 -5.24 -10.66 -8.56
CA TRP A 203 -4.66 -11.37 -7.42
C TRP A 203 -3.56 -12.34 -7.84
N ARG A 204 -3.85 -13.21 -8.83
CA ARG A 204 -2.87 -14.15 -9.38
C ARG A 204 -1.65 -13.44 -9.97
N LYS A 205 -1.85 -12.30 -10.63
CA LYS A 205 -0.73 -11.47 -11.13
C LYS A 205 0.10 -10.86 -10.00
N CYS A 206 -0.51 -10.51 -8.87
CA CYS A 206 0.21 -10.01 -7.70
C CYS A 206 1.01 -11.12 -7.00
N ALA A 207 0.48 -12.35 -6.98
CA ALA A 207 1.16 -13.51 -6.41
C ALA A 207 2.28 -14.07 -7.30
N ALA A 208 2.21 -13.85 -8.62
CA ALA A 208 3.14 -14.43 -9.58
C ALA A 208 4.54 -13.80 -9.50
N ILE A 209 5.56 -14.64 -9.71
CA ILE A 209 6.94 -14.20 -9.89
C ILE A 209 7.04 -13.43 -11.21
N LYS A 210 7.52 -12.18 -11.16
CA LYS A 210 7.74 -11.35 -12.35
C LYS A 210 8.96 -11.81 -13.11
N THR A 211 8.79 -12.10 -14.39
CA THR A 211 9.89 -12.41 -15.30
C THR A 211 10.30 -11.16 -16.09
N ASP A 212 11.52 -11.11 -16.60
CA ASP A 212 11.99 -9.96 -17.41
C ASP A 212 11.19 -9.76 -18.70
N SER A 213 10.51 -10.79 -19.18
CA SER A 213 9.57 -10.74 -20.32
C SER A 213 8.28 -9.95 -20.02
N ASP A 214 7.92 -9.75 -18.76
CA ASP A 214 6.73 -8.99 -18.36
C ASP A 214 6.90 -7.45 -18.47
N LYS A 215 8.13 -6.97 -18.67
CA LYS A 215 8.44 -5.55 -18.87
C LYS A 215 7.91 -4.98 -20.20
N GLY A 216 7.48 -5.84 -21.13
CA GLY A 216 7.04 -5.46 -22.49
C GLY A 216 5.52 -5.37 -22.72
N LYS A 217 4.69 -5.87 -21.83
CA LYS A 217 3.25 -6.07 -22.10
C LYS A 217 2.26 -5.06 -21.47
N SER A 218 2.71 -3.92 -20.98
CA SER A 218 1.82 -2.86 -20.53
C SER A 218 1.69 -1.72 -21.55
N LYS A 219 1.35 -2.04 -22.80
CA LYS A 219 0.81 -1.06 -23.75
C LYS A 219 -0.50 -1.58 -24.34
N GLY A 220 -1.53 -0.78 -24.10
CA GLY A 220 -2.90 -0.82 -24.47
C GLY A 220 -3.32 -1.67 -25.68
N LYS A 221 -4.43 -2.37 -25.50
CA LYS A 221 -5.29 -2.80 -26.59
C LYS A 221 -6.30 -1.71 -26.89
N ALA A 222 -6.13 -1.02 -27.99
CA ALA A 222 -7.24 -0.48 -28.77
C ALA A 222 -7.23 -1.21 -30.10
N SER A 223 -8.38 -1.76 -30.44
CA SER A 223 -8.66 -2.47 -31.67
C SER A 223 -8.62 -1.54 -32.89
N ASN A 224 -8.06 -1.89 -34.01
CA ASN A 224 -8.80 -2.33 -35.18
C ASN A 224 -7.90 -2.70 -36.36
N SER A 225 -8.38 -3.67 -37.13
CA SER A 225 -7.94 -4.24 -38.37
C SER A 225 -7.48 -3.24 -39.47
N ASN A 226 -6.45 -3.50 -40.24
CA ASN A 226 -6.46 -4.12 -41.56
C ASN A 226 -5.09 -4.09 -42.25
N SER A 227 -4.89 -5.11 -43.04
CA SER A 227 -3.87 -5.43 -43.99
C SER A 227 -3.07 -4.35 -44.71
N GLY A 228 -1.79 -4.62 -45.01
CA GLY A 228 -1.06 -4.01 -46.12
C GLY A 228 0.45 -4.04 -45.99
N LYS A 229 1.08 -4.76 -46.88
CA LYS A 229 2.53 -4.96 -47.07
C LYS A 229 3.32 -3.70 -47.39
N SER A 230 4.57 -3.77 -46.98
CA SER A 230 5.79 -3.41 -47.71
C SER A 230 6.49 -2.06 -47.42
N ASN A 231 7.80 -2.28 -47.22
CA ASN A 231 8.95 -1.47 -47.58
C ASN A 231 9.32 -0.18 -46.84
N ASP A 232 10.34 -0.38 -46.06
CA ASP A 232 11.64 0.33 -46.07
C ASP A 232 11.70 1.83 -46.41
N LYS A 233 12.47 2.49 -45.55
CA LYS A 233 13.20 3.75 -45.72
C LYS A 233 12.61 5.03 -45.11
N ASN A 234 13.47 5.53 -44.24
CA ASN A 234 13.71 6.92 -43.89
C ASN A 234 13.15 7.48 -42.59
N ASN A 235 14.02 7.37 -41.63
CA ASN A 235 14.45 8.34 -40.63
C ASN A 235 14.21 9.81 -41.03
N LYS A 236 13.69 10.57 -40.07
CA LYS A 236 13.58 12.03 -39.91
C LYS A 236 12.11 12.47 -39.88
N ASN A 237 11.58 12.54 -38.66
CA ASN A 237 10.81 13.68 -38.16
C ASN A 237 10.33 13.37 -36.73
N ASN A 238 11.20 13.64 -35.76
CA ASN A 238 10.82 13.74 -34.37
C ASN A 238 11.19 15.14 -33.84
N LYS A 239 10.50 16.14 -34.37
CA LYS A 239 10.44 17.49 -33.81
C LYS A 239 8.98 17.84 -33.69
N ASP A 240 8.49 17.80 -32.45
CA ASP A 240 7.35 18.49 -31.84
C ASP A 240 6.57 17.61 -30.85
N ARG A 241 7.28 16.88 -29.99
CA ARG A 241 6.71 16.51 -28.70
C ARG A 241 6.98 17.65 -27.72
N LYS A 242 5.96 18.46 -27.45
CA LYS A 242 6.01 19.53 -26.45
C LYS A 242 6.61 18.96 -25.15
N LYS A 243 7.82 19.43 -24.80
CA LYS A 243 8.60 18.95 -23.65
C LYS A 243 7.75 19.12 -22.37
N LYS A 244 7.57 18.06 -21.59
CA LYS A 244 6.81 18.15 -20.33
C LYS A 244 7.48 19.13 -19.37
N SER A 245 6.70 19.81 -18.54
CA SER A 245 7.27 20.70 -17.51
C SER A 245 8.07 19.92 -16.46
N ILE A 246 9.03 20.56 -15.81
CA ILE A 246 9.82 19.97 -14.71
C ILE A 246 8.91 19.46 -13.59
N GLU A 247 7.79 20.15 -13.33
CA GLU A 247 6.83 19.71 -12.33
C GLU A 247 6.16 18.37 -12.68
N VAL A 248 5.78 18.18 -13.94
CA VAL A 248 5.24 16.90 -14.42
C VAL A 248 6.29 15.79 -14.31
N ILE A 249 7.53 16.09 -14.71
CA ILE A 249 8.63 15.13 -14.60
C ILE A 249 8.95 14.81 -13.13
N ALA A 250 8.94 15.80 -12.24
CA ALA A 250 9.15 15.58 -10.80
C ALA A 250 8.06 14.67 -10.20
N LYS A 251 6.78 14.85 -10.56
CA LYS A 251 5.69 13.95 -10.17
C LYS A 251 5.88 12.53 -10.75
N GLU A 252 6.37 12.42 -11.98
CA GLU A 252 6.72 11.12 -12.58
C GLU A 252 7.91 10.45 -11.89
N VAL A 253 8.88 11.22 -11.42
CA VAL A 253 10.03 10.73 -10.61
C VAL A 253 9.53 10.21 -9.28
N ILE A 254 8.66 10.95 -8.58
CA ILE A 254 8.03 10.52 -7.31
C ILE A 254 7.22 9.24 -7.53
N ALA A 255 6.52 9.12 -8.66
CA ALA A 255 5.80 7.92 -9.06
C ALA A 255 6.69 6.75 -9.52
N GLY A 256 8.04 6.89 -9.42
CA GLY A 256 9.00 5.84 -9.75
C GLY A 256 9.22 5.57 -11.26
N ARG A 257 8.67 6.41 -12.15
CA ARG A 257 8.71 6.18 -13.61
C ARG A 257 10.08 6.39 -14.24
N TRP A 258 11.00 7.05 -13.51
CA TRP A 258 12.32 7.44 -14.00
C TRP A 258 13.48 6.60 -13.41
N GLY A 259 13.18 5.54 -12.65
CA GLY A 259 14.17 4.72 -11.96
C GLY A 259 14.77 5.42 -10.73
N ASN A 260 15.95 4.96 -10.26
CA ASN A 260 16.60 5.45 -9.06
C ASN A 260 18.10 5.73 -9.31
N GLY A 261 18.70 6.58 -8.47
CA GLY A 261 20.14 6.85 -8.48
C GLY A 261 20.68 7.26 -9.85
N GLU A 262 21.79 6.68 -10.26
CA GLU A 262 22.46 7.00 -11.53
C GLU A 262 21.60 6.62 -12.77
N ASP A 263 20.78 5.59 -12.69
CA ASP A 263 19.85 5.25 -13.77
C ASP A 263 18.84 6.37 -14.03
N ARG A 264 18.27 6.96 -12.96
CA ARG A 264 17.40 8.15 -13.06
C ARG A 264 18.11 9.31 -13.70
N LYS A 265 19.33 9.61 -13.25
CA LYS A 265 20.15 10.70 -13.78
C LYS A 265 20.40 10.55 -15.28
N LYS A 266 20.78 9.34 -15.69
CA LYS A 266 21.01 9.00 -17.10
C LYS A 266 19.75 9.15 -17.95
N ARG A 267 18.61 8.62 -17.49
CA ARG A 267 17.33 8.71 -18.21
C ARG A 267 16.83 10.14 -18.37
N LEU A 268 16.89 10.95 -17.31
CA LEU A 268 16.50 12.35 -17.35
C LEU A 268 17.38 13.13 -18.33
N LYS A 269 18.72 12.94 -18.26
CA LYS A 269 19.67 13.56 -19.19
C LYS A 269 19.41 13.15 -20.65
N THR A 270 19.19 11.87 -20.91
CA THR A 270 18.87 11.36 -22.26
C THR A 270 17.56 11.95 -22.79
N ALA A 271 16.58 12.19 -21.93
CA ALA A 271 15.31 12.84 -22.28
C ALA A 271 15.41 14.38 -22.34
N GLY A 272 16.62 14.93 -22.12
CA GLY A 272 16.90 16.37 -22.21
C GLY A 272 16.44 17.17 -21.00
N TYR A 273 16.25 16.52 -19.82
CA TYR A 273 15.93 17.20 -18.57
C TYR A 273 17.19 17.40 -17.71
N ASP A 274 17.23 18.54 -17.04
CA ASP A 274 18.23 18.83 -16.03
C ASP A 274 17.89 18.02 -14.75
N TYR A 275 18.79 17.13 -14.35
CA TYR A 275 18.58 16.26 -13.19
C TYR A 275 18.42 17.06 -11.89
N ASP A 276 19.25 18.07 -11.68
CA ASP A 276 19.31 18.81 -10.42
C ASP A 276 18.02 19.64 -10.25
N LYS A 277 17.54 20.28 -11.31
CA LYS A 277 16.24 20.99 -11.31
C LYS A 277 15.06 20.07 -11.09
N VAL A 278 15.08 18.87 -11.66
CA VAL A 278 14.05 17.87 -11.42
C VAL A 278 14.11 17.40 -9.97
N GLN A 279 15.30 17.11 -9.45
CA GLN A 279 15.47 16.64 -8.07
C GLN A 279 15.10 17.70 -7.04
N GLU A 280 15.44 18.95 -7.28
CA GLU A 280 15.01 20.09 -6.45
C GLU A 280 13.47 20.17 -6.39
N LYS A 281 12.81 20.06 -7.54
CA LYS A 281 11.33 20.05 -7.58
C LYS A 281 10.72 18.81 -6.91
N VAL A 282 11.35 17.64 -7.04
CA VAL A 282 11.00 16.42 -6.30
C VAL A 282 11.06 16.68 -4.80
N ASN A 283 12.17 17.22 -4.31
CA ASN A 283 12.37 17.50 -2.90
C ASN A 283 11.35 18.52 -2.37
N ALA A 284 11.05 19.56 -3.16
CA ALA A 284 10.04 20.57 -2.82
C ALA A 284 8.62 19.94 -2.71
N ILE A 285 8.23 19.08 -3.68
CA ILE A 285 6.93 18.39 -3.65
C ILE A 285 6.86 17.44 -2.46
N VAL A 286 7.91 16.67 -2.19
CA VAL A 286 7.98 15.74 -1.05
C VAL A 286 7.90 16.51 0.28
N LYS A 287 8.66 17.59 0.43
CA LYS A 287 8.61 18.47 1.61
C LYS A 287 7.21 19.05 1.83
N ALA A 288 6.57 19.54 0.76
CA ALA A 288 5.21 20.05 0.84
C ALA A 288 4.18 18.97 1.22
N SER A 289 4.36 17.73 0.76
CA SER A 289 3.47 16.60 1.10
C SER A 289 3.70 16.05 2.52
N GLN A 290 4.83 16.35 3.13
CA GLN A 290 5.15 15.97 4.53
C GLN A 290 4.68 17.03 5.53
N LYS A 291 4.33 18.23 5.07
CA LYS A 291 3.85 19.30 5.92
C LYS A 291 2.42 18.98 6.40
N LYS A 292 2.21 18.97 7.71
CA LYS A 292 0.88 18.81 8.31
C LYS A 292 -0.06 19.92 7.82
N SER A 293 -1.33 19.61 7.69
CA SER A 293 -2.34 20.62 7.33
C SER A 293 -2.51 21.66 8.44
N ILE A 294 -2.99 22.85 8.08
CA ILE A 294 -3.34 23.88 9.07
C ILE A 294 -4.36 23.36 10.09
N ASP A 295 -5.25 22.48 9.67
CA ASP A 295 -6.25 21.85 10.54
C ASP A 295 -5.60 20.92 11.59
N GLU A 296 -4.64 20.09 11.19
CA GLU A 296 -3.88 19.23 12.09
C GLU A 296 -3.06 20.04 13.09
N ILE A 297 -2.34 21.07 12.61
CA ILE A 297 -1.56 21.97 13.48
C ILE A 297 -2.48 22.75 14.45
N ALA A 298 -3.65 23.19 14.01
CA ALA A 298 -4.59 23.87 14.88
C ALA A 298 -5.10 22.96 16.01
N ARG A 299 -5.35 21.68 15.73
CA ARG A 299 -5.71 20.68 16.77
C ARG A 299 -4.57 20.44 17.75
N GLU A 300 -3.34 20.35 17.29
CA GLU A 300 -2.14 20.22 18.13
C GLU A 300 -1.92 21.46 18.99
N VAL A 301 -2.21 22.66 18.46
CA VAL A 301 -2.19 23.91 19.23
C VAL A 301 -3.24 23.89 20.36
N ILE A 302 -4.44 23.38 20.06
CA ILE A 302 -5.51 23.21 21.06
C ILE A 302 -5.11 22.19 22.13
N ALA A 303 -4.43 21.12 21.75
CA ALA A 303 -3.90 20.09 22.64
C ALA A 303 -2.71 20.59 23.50
N GLY A 304 -2.12 21.76 23.18
CA GLY A 304 -1.02 22.36 23.95
C GLY A 304 0.39 22.00 23.42
N ASP A 305 0.51 21.21 22.35
CA ASP A 305 1.79 20.69 21.84
C ASP A 305 2.73 21.79 21.33
N TRP A 306 2.20 22.97 21.02
CA TRP A 306 2.92 24.10 20.44
C TRP A 306 3.26 25.21 21.43
N GLY A 307 3.03 25.00 22.73
CA GLY A 307 3.25 26.02 23.78
C GLY A 307 2.25 27.18 23.68
N ASN A 308 2.59 28.34 24.31
CA ASN A 308 1.69 29.48 24.41
C ASN A 308 2.37 30.78 24.00
N GLY A 309 1.56 31.77 23.61
CA GLY A 309 2.03 33.17 23.36
C GLY A 309 3.13 33.23 22.29
N GLU A 310 4.20 33.93 22.61
CA GLU A 310 5.33 34.16 21.69
C GLU A 310 6.13 32.89 21.42
N ASP A 311 6.21 31.94 22.37
CA ASP A 311 6.85 30.65 22.16
C ASP A 311 6.14 29.85 21.04
N ARG A 312 4.80 29.79 21.09
CA ARG A 312 4.00 29.18 20.02
C ARG A 312 4.29 29.80 18.66
N LYS A 313 4.30 31.14 18.60
CA LYS A 313 4.55 31.87 17.36
C LYS A 313 5.90 31.52 16.77
N ASN A 314 6.93 31.48 17.61
CA ASN A 314 8.29 31.14 17.22
C ASN A 314 8.42 29.67 16.72
N ARG A 315 7.78 28.72 17.41
CA ARG A 315 7.78 27.29 17.02
C ARG A 315 7.06 27.10 15.68
N LEU A 316 5.89 27.71 15.50
CA LEU A 316 5.15 27.64 14.24
C LEU A 316 5.95 28.24 13.08
N LYS A 317 6.55 29.40 13.28
CA LYS A 317 7.42 30.05 12.29
C LYS A 317 8.65 29.20 11.95
N LYS A 318 9.30 28.58 12.96
CA LYS A 318 10.43 27.67 12.75
C LYS A 318 10.04 26.42 11.96
N ALA A 319 8.80 25.95 12.11
CA ALA A 319 8.23 24.84 11.38
C ALA A 319 7.60 25.27 10.03
N ASP A 320 7.80 26.52 9.62
CA ASP A 320 7.30 27.08 8.36
C ASP A 320 5.78 27.13 8.25
N TYR A 321 5.09 27.39 9.40
CA TYR A 321 3.65 27.68 9.43
C TYR A 321 3.38 29.16 9.68
N GLU A 322 2.37 29.70 9.00
CA GLU A 322 1.89 31.05 9.21
C GLU A 322 1.02 31.08 10.48
N TYR A 323 1.51 31.75 11.53
CA TYR A 323 0.84 31.83 12.83
C TYR A 323 -0.62 32.29 12.73
N ASP A 324 -0.89 33.33 11.95
CA ASP A 324 -2.24 33.90 11.83
C ASP A 324 -3.24 32.93 11.20
N LYS A 325 -2.80 32.14 10.20
CA LYS A 325 -3.63 31.10 9.60
C LYS A 325 -3.94 29.97 10.58
N VAL A 326 -2.94 29.55 11.34
CA VAL A 326 -3.12 28.53 12.38
C VAL A 326 -4.03 29.05 13.48
N GLN A 327 -3.81 30.27 13.97
CA GLN A 327 -4.62 30.88 15.04
C GLN A 327 -6.08 31.11 14.62
N LYS A 328 -6.30 31.55 13.38
CA LYS A 328 -7.65 31.65 12.81
C LYS A 328 -8.36 30.29 12.84
N ARG A 329 -7.66 29.23 12.41
CA ARG A 329 -8.24 27.89 12.42
C ARG A 329 -8.50 27.36 13.83
N VAL A 330 -7.62 27.67 14.78
CA VAL A 330 -7.83 27.36 16.20
C VAL A 330 -9.12 28.04 16.71
N ASN A 331 -9.32 29.33 16.42
CA ASN A 331 -10.51 30.05 16.82
C ASN A 331 -11.79 29.45 16.21
N GLU A 332 -11.77 29.12 14.93
CA GLU A 332 -12.89 28.44 14.24
C GLU A 332 -13.23 27.08 14.91
N LEU A 333 -12.22 26.28 15.26
CA LEU A 333 -12.41 24.99 15.92
C LEU A 333 -12.94 25.13 17.35
N LEU A 334 -12.66 26.24 18.02
CA LEU A 334 -13.15 26.56 19.37
C LEU A 334 -14.48 27.33 19.35
N GLY A 335 -15.06 27.61 18.17
CA GLY A 335 -16.33 28.35 18.06
C GLY A 335 -16.21 29.84 18.43
N LYS A 336 -15.03 30.45 18.23
CA LYS A 336 -14.73 31.85 18.53
C LYS A 336 -14.67 32.71 17.29
#